data_793959f87f9f5e1a8a805f2ee02159ad
#
_entry.id   793959f87f9f5e1a8a805f2ee02159ad
#
_cell.length_a   1.000
_cell.length_b   1.000
_cell.length_c   1.000
_cell.angle_alpha   90.00
_cell.angle_beta   90.00
_cell.angle_gamma   90.00
#
_symmetry.space_group_name_H-M   'P 1'
#
loop_
_entity.id
_entity.type
_entity.pdbx_description
1 polymer ?
#
loop_
_entity_poly.entity_id
_entity_poly.type
_entity_poly.pdbx_seq_one_letter_code
_entity_poly.pdbx_strand_id
1 'polypeptide(L)'
;MRSLRRVAILGGNRIPFARSNGAYATASNQAMLTVALEGLIERYRLHGLRMGEVVAGAVLKHSRDMNLTRECVLGSRLSPLTPAYDIQQACGTGLEAALLVANKIALGQIDCGIAGGVDTTSDAPIAVNEGLRHVLLQANRGKSLGERLKPFLKLRPHHLKPELPRNGEPRTGLSMGEHCERMAQAWRIGRAEQDELALLSHQALAAAYAEGWQDDLLTPFLSLTRDNNLRPDLTLEQLAKLKPAFDRSGQGTLTAGNSTPLTDGASLVLLGSEEWAEQQGLSVLAYLVDGETAAVDFVTGREGLLMAPVYAVPRLLARNGLTLQDFDYYEIHEAFAAQVLCTLKAWEDADYCRERLGLDAPLGTIDRSKLNVKGSSLAAGHPFAATGGRILANLAKLLARSGKGRGLISICAAGGQGVTVIVER
;
A
#
# COMPACT_ATOMS: atom_id res chain seq x y z
N MET A 1 35.71 6.13 1.53
CA MET A 1 34.23 6.11 1.45
C MET A 1 33.76 4.83 2.11
N ARG A 2 32.74 4.87 2.96
CA ARG A 2 32.11 3.62 3.43
C ARG A 2 31.45 2.91 2.25
N SER A 3 31.71 1.63 2.06
CA SER A 3 30.96 0.82 1.08
C SER A 3 29.50 0.74 1.50
N LEU A 4 28.59 0.78 0.54
CA LEU A 4 27.17 0.54 0.79
C LEU A 4 26.99 -0.92 1.25
N ARG A 5 26.16 -1.12 2.29
CA ARG A 5 25.82 -2.46 2.78
C ARG A 5 24.62 -3.01 2.00
N ARG A 6 24.58 -4.33 1.85
CA ARG A 6 23.38 -5.00 1.34
C ARG A 6 22.27 -4.93 2.38
N VAL A 7 21.05 -4.72 1.92
CA VAL A 7 19.87 -4.64 2.78
C VAL A 7 19.06 -5.92 2.67
N ALA A 8 19.12 -6.72 3.73
CA ALA A 8 18.41 -7.98 3.83
C ALA A 8 16.95 -7.77 4.22
N ILE A 9 16.04 -8.43 3.52
CA ILE A 9 14.65 -8.62 3.92
C ILE A 9 14.61 -9.94 4.69
N LEU A 10 14.30 -9.85 5.98
CA LEU A 10 14.38 -10.98 6.91
C LEU A 10 13.03 -11.64 7.13
N GLY A 11 11.95 -10.90 6.86
CA GLY A 11 10.61 -11.40 6.90
C GLY A 11 9.56 -10.31 7.06
N GLY A 12 8.32 -10.73 7.29
CA GLY A 12 7.22 -9.84 7.50
C GLY A 12 6.13 -10.45 8.37
N ASN A 13 5.22 -9.62 8.78
CA ASN A 13 4.01 -10.02 9.47
C ASN A 13 2.88 -9.02 9.18
N ARG A 14 1.67 -9.53 9.09
CA ARG A 14 0.46 -8.73 8.96
C ARG A 14 -0.69 -9.35 9.73
N ILE A 15 -1.73 -8.61 9.97
CA ILE A 15 -3.03 -9.18 10.33
C ILE A 15 -3.82 -9.49 9.05
N PRO A 16 -4.82 -10.39 9.08
CA PRO A 16 -5.75 -10.55 7.97
C PRO A 16 -6.36 -9.20 7.56
N PHE A 17 -6.53 -8.97 6.27
CA PHE A 17 -7.22 -7.77 5.81
C PHE A 17 -8.74 -7.99 5.86
N ALA A 18 -9.45 -7.03 6.42
CA ALA A 18 -10.89 -7.09 6.61
C ALA A 18 -11.62 -6.10 5.71
N ARG A 19 -12.75 -6.48 5.15
CA ARG A 19 -13.65 -5.54 4.47
C ARG A 19 -14.16 -4.50 5.46
N SER A 20 -14.23 -3.27 5.01
CA SER A 20 -14.73 -2.14 5.79
C SER A 20 -16.11 -2.41 6.41
N ASN A 21 -16.32 -1.86 7.60
CA ASN A 21 -17.52 -2.05 8.42
C ASN A 21 -17.81 -3.52 8.77
N GLY A 22 -16.76 -4.34 8.79
CA GLY A 22 -16.82 -5.77 9.10
C GLY A 22 -16.20 -6.10 10.45
N ALA A 23 -15.35 -7.13 10.48
CA ALA A 23 -14.74 -7.67 11.69
C ALA A 23 -13.90 -6.66 12.48
N TYR A 24 -13.37 -5.62 11.83
CA TYR A 24 -12.52 -4.59 12.45
C TYR A 24 -13.24 -3.23 12.60
N ALA A 25 -14.58 -3.21 12.58
CA ALA A 25 -15.36 -1.98 12.61
C ALA A 25 -15.05 -1.03 13.77
N THR A 26 -14.52 -1.54 14.88
CA THR A 26 -14.14 -0.75 16.07
C THR A 26 -12.65 -0.80 16.37
N ALA A 27 -11.85 -1.38 15.49
CA ALA A 27 -10.41 -1.48 15.68
C ALA A 27 -9.71 -0.22 15.16
N SER A 28 -8.94 0.44 16.04
CA SER A 28 -8.15 1.61 15.66
C SER A 28 -6.89 1.22 14.87
N ASN A 29 -6.32 2.18 14.13
CA ASN A 29 -5.01 2.02 13.50
C ASN A 29 -3.95 1.57 14.51
N GLN A 30 -3.92 2.18 15.71
CA GLN A 30 -2.97 1.82 16.76
C GLN A 30 -3.12 0.36 17.19
N ALA A 31 -4.36 -0.11 17.41
CA ALA A 31 -4.59 -1.49 17.82
C ALA A 31 -4.13 -2.49 16.74
N MET A 32 -4.47 -2.25 15.48
CA MET A 32 -4.10 -3.12 14.35
C MET A 32 -2.59 -3.14 14.11
N LEU A 33 -1.93 -1.98 14.11
CA LEU A 33 -0.49 -1.90 13.88
C LEU A 33 0.29 -2.51 15.04
N THR A 34 -0.16 -2.31 16.29
CA THR A 34 0.46 -2.93 17.46
C THR A 34 0.38 -4.46 17.41
N VAL A 35 -0.75 -5.03 17.01
CA VAL A 35 -0.88 -6.49 16.88
C VAL A 35 0.00 -7.04 15.75
N ALA A 36 0.07 -6.34 14.61
CA ALA A 36 0.97 -6.71 13.53
C ALA A 36 2.45 -6.66 13.98
N LEU A 37 2.82 -5.65 14.77
CA LEU A 37 4.15 -5.49 15.36
C LEU A 37 4.45 -6.59 16.38
N GLU A 38 3.51 -6.90 17.28
CA GLU A 38 3.66 -7.98 18.26
C GLU A 38 3.85 -9.34 17.60
N GLY A 39 3.10 -9.63 16.53
CA GLY A 39 3.27 -10.85 15.75
C GLY A 39 4.65 -10.93 15.08
N LEU A 40 5.19 -9.80 14.62
CA LEU A 40 6.56 -9.72 14.08
C LEU A 40 7.61 -9.96 15.18
N ILE A 41 7.45 -9.31 16.34
CA ILE A 41 8.33 -9.46 17.51
C ILE A 41 8.40 -10.92 17.95
N GLU A 42 7.26 -11.58 18.08
CA GLU A 42 7.18 -12.99 18.48
C GLU A 42 7.88 -13.90 17.47
N ARG A 43 7.55 -13.72 16.19
CA ARG A 43 8.06 -14.57 15.09
C ARG A 43 9.57 -14.49 14.94
N TYR A 44 10.15 -13.30 15.10
CA TYR A 44 11.58 -13.05 14.90
C TYR A 44 12.34 -12.87 16.21
N ARG A 45 11.72 -13.15 17.37
CA ARG A 45 12.34 -13.09 18.72
C ARG A 45 12.97 -11.75 19.05
N LEU A 46 12.25 -10.65 18.74
CA LEU A 46 12.74 -9.28 18.92
C LEU A 46 12.40 -8.68 20.30
N HIS A 47 11.99 -9.49 21.26
CA HIS A 47 11.58 -9.04 22.60
C HIS A 47 12.69 -8.25 23.30
N GLY A 48 12.38 -7.04 23.73
CA GLY A 48 13.28 -6.12 24.42
C GLY A 48 14.42 -5.57 23.57
N LEU A 49 14.50 -5.97 22.27
CA LEU A 49 15.53 -5.43 21.39
C LEU A 49 15.25 -3.96 21.04
N ARG A 50 16.31 -3.18 21.02
CA ARG A 50 16.29 -1.84 20.45
C ARG A 50 16.55 -1.95 18.95
N MET A 51 15.54 -1.69 18.14
CA MET A 51 15.71 -1.54 16.70
C MET A 51 16.38 -0.21 16.36
N GLY A 52 17.04 -0.14 15.21
CA GLY A 52 17.56 1.12 14.69
C GLY A 52 16.46 2.16 14.51
N GLU A 53 15.34 1.76 13.90
CA GLU A 53 14.09 2.55 13.85
C GLU A 53 12.90 1.70 13.44
N VAL A 54 11.68 2.23 13.67
CA VAL A 54 10.43 1.74 13.09
C VAL A 54 9.80 2.87 12.28
N VAL A 55 9.52 2.63 11.01
CA VAL A 55 8.87 3.59 10.11
C VAL A 55 7.59 2.97 9.57
N ALA A 56 6.47 3.60 9.86
CA ALA A 56 5.18 3.17 9.33
C ALA A 56 4.28 4.38 9.10
N GLY A 57 3.02 4.17 8.80
CA GLY A 57 2.08 5.28 8.68
C GLY A 57 0.67 4.82 8.36
N ALA A 58 -0.22 5.79 8.26
CA ALA A 58 -1.61 5.60 7.87
C ALA A 58 -2.06 6.78 7.01
N VAL A 59 -2.92 6.51 6.03
CA VAL A 59 -3.55 7.54 5.21
C VAL A 59 -4.69 8.20 5.98
N LEU A 60 -5.50 7.40 6.65
CA LEU A 60 -6.62 7.85 7.47
C LEU A 60 -6.21 7.85 8.95
N LYS A 61 -5.76 8.99 9.46
CA LYS A 61 -5.33 9.16 10.84
C LYS A 61 -6.28 10.07 11.62
N HIS A 62 -6.62 9.67 12.84
CA HIS A 62 -7.26 10.56 13.81
C HIS A 62 -6.28 11.61 14.33
N SER A 63 -6.78 12.78 14.76
CA SER A 63 -5.97 13.81 15.38
C SER A 63 -5.31 13.37 16.71
N ARG A 64 -5.85 12.33 17.37
CA ARG A 64 -5.23 11.69 18.53
C ARG A 64 -3.94 10.92 18.19
N ASP A 65 -3.78 10.47 16.95
CA ASP A 65 -2.67 9.63 16.49
C ASP A 65 -1.50 10.52 16.00
N MET A 66 -0.94 11.37 16.85
CA MET A 66 0.10 12.32 16.46
C MET A 66 1.33 11.64 15.86
N ASN A 67 1.89 10.65 16.55
CA ASN A 67 2.94 9.77 16.08
C ASN A 67 2.49 8.34 16.33
N LEU A 68 1.65 7.83 15.45
CA LEU A 68 1.02 6.52 15.55
C LEU A 68 2.05 5.40 15.72
N THR A 69 3.09 5.40 14.88
CA THR A 69 4.14 4.38 14.90
C THR A 69 4.89 4.38 16.22
N ARG A 70 5.17 5.56 16.78
CA ARG A 70 5.84 5.66 18.08
C ARG A 70 4.98 5.10 19.21
N GLU A 71 3.69 5.40 19.23
CA GLU A 71 2.74 4.85 20.20
C GLU A 71 2.63 3.33 20.10
N CYS A 72 2.67 2.76 18.87
CA CYS A 72 2.70 1.32 18.68
C CYS A 72 3.99 0.68 19.25
N VAL A 73 5.15 1.33 19.07
CA VAL A 73 6.41 0.85 19.66
C VAL A 73 6.34 0.88 21.18
N LEU A 74 5.83 1.97 21.79
CA LEU A 74 5.68 2.10 23.24
C LEU A 74 4.66 1.11 23.82
N GLY A 75 3.66 0.73 23.04
CA GLY A 75 2.65 -0.27 23.39
C GLY A 75 3.05 -1.72 23.07
N SER A 76 4.26 -1.96 22.56
CA SER A 76 4.76 -3.27 22.17
C SER A 76 5.87 -3.78 23.09
N ARG A 77 6.32 -5.01 22.84
CA ARG A 77 7.44 -5.64 23.56
C ARG A 77 8.83 -5.30 22.97
N LEU A 78 8.95 -4.36 22.04
CA LEU A 78 10.25 -3.77 21.68
C LEU A 78 10.81 -2.92 22.83
N SER A 79 12.12 -2.68 22.81
CA SER A 79 12.70 -1.68 23.69
C SER A 79 12.06 -0.31 23.46
N PRO A 80 11.61 0.39 24.49
CA PRO A 80 11.07 1.75 24.38
C PRO A 80 12.11 2.78 23.90
N LEU A 81 13.38 2.39 23.83
CA LEU A 81 14.46 3.20 23.25
C LEU A 81 14.53 3.12 21.72
N THR A 82 13.66 2.33 21.07
CA THR A 82 13.56 2.23 19.62
C THR A 82 12.96 3.52 19.03
N PRO A 83 13.66 4.29 18.20
CA PRO A 83 13.08 5.44 17.52
C PRO A 83 11.95 5.02 16.58
N ALA A 84 10.90 5.83 16.45
CA ALA A 84 9.82 5.55 15.52
C ALA A 84 9.14 6.84 15.03
N TYR A 85 8.66 6.85 13.79
CA TYR A 85 7.96 7.98 13.21
C TYR A 85 7.03 7.56 12.07
N ASP A 86 6.08 8.44 11.75
CA ASP A 86 5.10 8.25 10.69
C ASP A 86 5.55 8.88 9.38
N ILE A 87 5.21 8.21 8.28
CA ILE A 87 5.23 8.78 6.93
C ILE A 87 3.87 8.58 6.26
N GLN A 88 3.65 9.26 5.12
CA GLN A 88 2.44 9.07 4.34
C GLN A 88 2.70 9.35 2.85
N GLN A 89 2.46 8.34 2.02
CA GLN A 89 2.47 8.40 0.56
C GLN A 89 1.29 7.59 0.00
N ALA A 90 0.11 7.82 0.55
CA ALA A 90 -1.10 7.07 0.19
C ALA A 90 -0.86 5.54 0.12
N CYS A 91 -1.23 4.88 -0.98
CA CYS A 91 -1.06 3.43 -1.17
C CYS A 91 0.41 2.97 -1.16
N GLY A 92 1.36 3.88 -1.45
CA GLY A 92 2.80 3.62 -1.46
C GLY A 92 3.46 3.63 -0.08
N THR A 93 2.77 4.10 0.97
CA THR A 93 3.35 4.37 2.30
C THR A 93 4.21 3.23 2.84
N GLY A 94 3.71 2.01 2.83
CA GLY A 94 4.45 0.87 3.41
C GLY A 94 5.70 0.49 2.63
N LEU A 95 5.71 0.65 1.31
CA LEU A 95 6.89 0.39 0.48
C LEU A 95 7.91 1.52 0.59
N GLU A 96 7.45 2.78 0.63
CA GLU A 96 8.32 3.94 0.85
C GLU A 96 8.96 3.89 2.25
N ALA A 97 8.21 3.46 3.28
CA ALA A 97 8.77 3.21 4.60
C ALA A 97 9.93 2.19 4.56
N ALA A 98 9.78 1.13 3.77
CA ALA A 98 10.83 0.14 3.60
C ALA A 98 12.07 0.72 2.88
N LEU A 99 11.89 1.58 1.87
CA LEU A 99 12.98 2.28 1.21
C LEU A 99 13.74 3.22 2.15
N LEU A 100 13.03 3.99 2.99
CA LEU A 100 13.67 4.89 3.95
C LEU A 100 14.52 4.13 4.98
N VAL A 101 14.00 3.04 5.52
CA VAL A 101 14.75 2.15 6.43
C VAL A 101 15.94 1.51 5.71
N ALA A 102 15.71 0.99 4.50
CA ALA A 102 16.74 0.36 3.68
C ALA A 102 17.90 1.32 3.38
N ASN A 103 17.61 2.55 3.01
CA ASN A 103 18.62 3.58 2.74
C ASN A 103 19.53 3.84 3.95
N LYS A 104 18.96 3.91 5.16
CA LYS A 104 19.75 4.08 6.39
C LYS A 104 20.60 2.85 6.72
N ILE A 105 20.08 1.65 6.49
CA ILE A 105 20.85 0.40 6.65
C ILE A 105 22.01 0.38 5.64
N ALA A 106 21.74 0.66 4.36
CA ALA A 106 22.76 0.70 3.31
C ALA A 106 23.89 1.68 3.62
N LEU A 107 23.55 2.86 4.16
CA LEU A 107 24.52 3.89 4.57
C LEU A 107 25.23 3.58 5.89
N GLY A 108 24.87 2.50 6.59
CA GLY A 108 25.45 2.14 7.89
C GLY A 108 25.08 3.10 9.03
N GLN A 109 23.94 3.79 8.93
CA GLN A 109 23.43 4.64 9.99
C GLN A 109 22.68 3.82 11.06
N ILE A 110 22.02 2.76 10.65
CA ILE A 110 21.37 1.76 11.51
C ILE A 110 21.70 0.36 10.98
N ASP A 111 21.55 -0.66 11.82
CA ASP A 111 21.83 -2.06 11.44
C ASP A 111 20.57 -2.83 11.09
N CYS A 112 19.43 -2.40 11.63
CA CYS A 112 18.13 -3.03 11.40
C CYS A 112 17.00 -2.03 11.56
N GLY A 113 15.83 -2.35 11.03
CA GLY A 113 14.63 -1.56 11.20
C GLY A 113 13.37 -2.32 10.78
N ILE A 114 12.23 -1.78 11.16
CA ILE A 114 10.91 -2.31 10.80
C ILE A 114 10.19 -1.24 9.99
N ALA A 115 9.55 -1.67 8.89
CA ALA A 115 8.83 -0.77 8.00
C ALA A 115 7.44 -1.31 7.65
N GLY A 116 6.49 -0.43 7.37
CA GLY A 116 5.17 -0.86 6.92
C GLY A 116 4.08 0.19 7.06
N GLY A 117 2.86 -0.25 7.38
CA GLY A 117 1.74 0.67 7.50
C GLY A 117 0.45 -0.01 7.96
N VAL A 118 -0.54 0.82 8.20
CA VAL A 118 -1.88 0.44 8.65
C VAL A 118 -2.91 1.40 8.09
N ASP A 119 -4.09 0.93 7.79
CA ASP A 119 -5.25 1.80 7.59
C ASP A 119 -6.53 1.13 8.04
N THR A 120 -7.49 1.96 8.46
CA THR A 120 -8.88 1.58 8.65
C THR A 120 -9.79 2.58 7.96
N THR A 121 -10.68 2.07 7.15
CA THR A 121 -11.79 2.84 6.58
C THR A 121 -13.05 2.72 7.43
N SER A 122 -13.09 1.75 8.33
CA SER A 122 -14.18 1.53 9.29
C SER A 122 -14.16 2.53 10.44
N ASP A 123 -13.00 2.69 11.11
CA ASP A 123 -12.78 3.71 12.15
C ASP A 123 -12.23 4.99 11.47
N ALA A 124 -13.01 5.53 10.53
CA ALA A 124 -12.61 6.70 9.77
C ALA A 124 -12.57 7.97 10.65
N PRO A 125 -11.58 8.87 10.47
CA PRO A 125 -11.47 10.10 11.25
C PRO A 125 -12.56 11.10 10.84
N ILE A 126 -13.68 11.10 11.54
CA ILE A 126 -14.75 12.09 11.37
C ILE A 126 -14.33 13.40 12.02
N ALA A 127 -14.30 14.47 11.25
CA ALA A 127 -13.98 15.81 11.71
C ALA A 127 -15.23 16.68 11.94
N VAL A 128 -15.10 17.67 12.78
CA VAL A 128 -16.08 18.74 12.89
C VAL A 128 -15.99 19.66 11.66
N ASN A 129 -17.11 20.17 11.23
CA ASN A 129 -17.17 21.14 10.13
C ASN A 129 -16.24 22.33 10.37
N GLU A 130 -15.63 22.84 9.32
CA GLU A 130 -14.69 23.98 9.36
C GLU A 130 -15.28 25.20 10.10
N GLY A 131 -16.58 25.52 9.87
CA GLY A 131 -17.28 26.62 10.54
C GLY A 131 -17.41 26.38 12.05
N LEU A 132 -17.78 25.16 12.47
CA LEU A 132 -17.83 24.80 13.89
C LEU A 132 -16.43 24.81 14.51
N ARG A 133 -15.43 24.28 13.82
CA ARG A 133 -14.02 24.30 14.27
C ARG A 133 -13.55 25.73 14.57
N HIS A 134 -13.84 26.68 13.69
CA HIS A 134 -13.46 28.08 13.91
C HIS A 134 -14.20 28.70 15.10
N VAL A 135 -15.48 28.41 15.29
CA VAL A 135 -16.23 28.86 16.47
C VAL A 135 -15.62 28.33 17.77
N LEU A 136 -15.31 27.03 17.82
CA LEU A 136 -14.68 26.38 18.99
C LEU A 136 -13.29 26.96 19.29
N LEU A 137 -12.46 27.20 18.27
CA LEU A 137 -11.15 27.82 18.45
C LEU A 137 -11.23 29.25 18.95
N GLN A 138 -12.20 30.06 18.45
CA GLN A 138 -12.42 31.42 18.92
C GLN A 138 -12.93 31.41 20.38
N ALA A 139 -13.84 30.52 20.73
CA ALA A 139 -14.35 30.36 22.08
C ALA A 139 -13.21 29.98 23.06
N ASN A 140 -12.33 29.07 22.66
CA ASN A 140 -11.20 28.64 23.51
C ASN A 140 -10.19 29.77 23.76
N ARG A 141 -10.07 30.74 22.86
CA ARG A 141 -9.19 31.92 23.02
C ARG A 141 -9.78 33.01 23.93
N GLY A 142 -11.08 32.97 24.23
CA GLY A 142 -11.75 33.96 25.06
C GLY A 142 -11.23 33.95 26.52
N LYS A 143 -10.96 35.13 27.08
CA LYS A 143 -10.48 35.30 28.46
C LYS A 143 -11.62 35.41 29.46
N SER A 144 -12.79 35.88 29.05
CA SER A 144 -14.01 35.98 29.86
C SER A 144 -15.09 35.03 29.35
N LEU A 145 -16.10 34.71 30.18
CA LEU A 145 -17.23 33.89 29.79
C LEU A 145 -17.99 34.47 28.60
N GLY A 146 -18.19 35.80 28.57
CA GLY A 146 -18.83 36.49 27.46
C GLY A 146 -18.05 36.35 26.16
N GLU A 147 -16.72 36.48 26.19
CA GLU A 147 -15.86 36.28 25.01
C GLU A 147 -15.90 34.84 24.53
N ARG A 148 -15.99 33.87 25.43
CA ARG A 148 -16.11 32.43 25.05
C ARG A 148 -17.45 32.09 24.46
N LEU A 149 -18.53 32.70 24.88
CA LEU A 149 -19.89 32.42 24.37
C LEU A 149 -20.20 33.18 23.09
N LYS A 150 -19.68 34.39 22.88
CA LYS A 150 -19.94 35.22 21.70
C LYS A 150 -19.73 34.53 20.37
N PRO A 151 -18.68 33.69 20.14
CA PRO A 151 -18.48 32.99 18.85
C PRO A 151 -19.64 32.06 18.49
N PHE A 152 -20.34 31.47 19.46
CA PHE A 152 -21.45 30.55 19.22
C PHE A 152 -22.68 31.22 18.57
N LEU A 153 -22.80 32.55 18.68
CA LEU A 153 -23.82 33.29 17.95
C LEU A 153 -23.67 33.24 16.43
N LYS A 154 -22.47 32.84 15.94
CA LYS A 154 -22.19 32.67 14.52
C LYS A 154 -22.54 31.27 13.99
N LEU A 155 -22.95 30.33 14.87
CA LEU A 155 -23.32 28.98 14.45
C LEU A 155 -24.50 29.01 13.47
N ARG A 156 -24.38 28.17 12.44
CA ARG A 156 -25.43 27.89 11.47
C ARG A 156 -25.73 26.38 11.49
N PRO A 157 -26.92 25.92 11.18
CA PRO A 157 -27.28 24.51 11.18
C PRO A 157 -26.29 23.63 10.36
N HIS A 158 -25.85 24.12 9.21
CA HIS A 158 -24.87 23.37 8.37
C HIS A 158 -23.50 23.19 9.01
N HIS A 159 -23.11 24.01 10.00
CA HIS A 159 -21.86 23.82 10.75
C HIS A 159 -21.89 22.58 11.65
N LEU A 160 -23.08 22.05 11.96
CA LEU A 160 -23.22 20.83 12.77
C LEU A 160 -23.05 19.55 11.94
N LYS A 161 -23.04 19.65 10.60
CA LYS A 161 -22.80 18.50 9.73
C LYS A 161 -21.34 18.05 9.86
N PRO A 162 -21.08 16.79 10.22
CA PRO A 162 -19.70 16.29 10.30
C PRO A 162 -19.03 16.24 8.93
N GLU A 163 -17.71 16.36 8.91
CA GLU A 163 -16.89 16.15 7.72
C GLU A 163 -16.31 14.74 7.74
N LEU A 164 -16.65 13.97 6.71
CA LEU A 164 -16.11 12.64 6.48
C LEU A 164 -14.88 12.73 5.57
N PRO A 165 -13.90 11.82 5.71
CA PRO A 165 -12.81 11.71 4.74
C PRO A 165 -13.39 11.57 3.33
N ARG A 166 -12.88 12.36 2.39
CA ARG A 166 -13.32 12.30 1.00
C ARG A 166 -12.57 11.19 0.27
N ASN A 167 -13.31 10.30 -0.38
CA ASN A 167 -12.73 9.30 -1.28
C ASN A 167 -12.53 9.93 -2.68
N GLY A 168 -11.67 10.92 -2.79
CA GLY A 168 -11.44 11.61 -4.06
C GLY A 168 -10.29 12.60 -3.99
N GLU A 169 -9.69 12.84 -5.14
CA GLU A 169 -8.59 13.80 -5.30
C GLU A 169 -9.09 15.24 -5.09
N PRO A 170 -8.47 16.00 -4.17
CA PRO A 170 -8.93 17.36 -3.86
C PRO A 170 -8.91 18.32 -5.05
N ARG A 171 -7.96 18.13 -5.98
CA ARG A 171 -7.77 19.02 -7.15
C ARG A 171 -8.78 18.79 -8.26
N THR A 172 -9.26 17.57 -8.43
CA THR A 172 -10.18 17.20 -9.51
C THR A 172 -11.61 16.94 -9.00
N GLY A 173 -11.75 16.65 -7.70
CA GLY A 173 -13.02 16.25 -7.09
C GLY A 173 -13.47 14.83 -7.47
N LEU A 174 -12.69 14.11 -8.29
CA LEU A 174 -13.00 12.76 -8.74
C LEU A 174 -12.42 11.71 -7.78
N SER A 175 -13.14 10.62 -7.61
CA SER A 175 -12.65 9.45 -6.88
C SER A 175 -11.56 8.72 -7.65
N MET A 176 -10.79 7.86 -6.94
CA MET A 176 -9.79 6.98 -7.56
C MET A 176 -10.40 6.13 -8.68
N GLY A 177 -11.59 5.59 -8.45
CA GLY A 177 -12.29 4.76 -9.43
C GLY A 177 -12.75 5.54 -10.65
N GLU A 178 -13.25 6.79 -10.51
CA GLU A 178 -13.60 7.64 -11.66
C GLU A 178 -12.37 8.02 -12.48
N HIS A 179 -11.22 8.30 -11.83
CA HIS A 179 -9.96 8.49 -12.54
C HIS A 179 -9.53 7.23 -13.28
N CYS A 180 -9.62 6.05 -12.64
CA CYS A 180 -9.24 4.79 -13.25
C CYS A 180 -10.18 4.41 -14.41
N GLU A 181 -11.48 4.70 -14.31
CA GLU A 181 -12.42 4.48 -15.43
C GLU A 181 -12.03 5.33 -16.65
N ARG A 182 -11.67 6.60 -16.45
CA ARG A 182 -11.15 7.46 -17.54
C ARG A 182 -9.87 6.89 -18.15
N MET A 183 -8.98 6.33 -17.34
CA MET A 183 -7.78 5.63 -17.81
C MET A 183 -8.16 4.41 -18.63
N ALA A 184 -9.07 3.57 -18.14
CA ALA A 184 -9.55 2.39 -18.87
C ALA A 184 -10.12 2.75 -20.25
N GLN A 185 -10.92 3.81 -20.32
CA GLN A 185 -11.46 4.32 -21.58
C GLN A 185 -10.36 4.84 -22.52
N ALA A 186 -9.44 5.66 -22.03
CA ALA A 186 -8.34 6.23 -22.80
C ALA A 186 -7.42 5.13 -23.38
N TRP A 187 -7.11 4.12 -22.58
CA TRP A 187 -6.29 2.98 -22.94
C TRP A 187 -7.08 1.85 -23.61
N ARG A 188 -8.40 1.99 -23.77
CA ARG A 188 -9.30 0.97 -24.36
C ARG A 188 -9.15 -0.39 -23.68
N ILE A 189 -9.17 -0.38 -22.34
CA ILE A 189 -9.14 -1.61 -21.55
C ILE A 189 -10.56 -2.17 -21.43
N GLY A 190 -10.76 -3.37 -21.95
CA GLY A 190 -12.06 -4.03 -21.99
C GLY A 190 -12.49 -4.58 -20.62
N ARG A 191 -13.81 -4.72 -20.42
CA ARG A 191 -14.38 -5.29 -19.20
C ARG A 191 -13.94 -6.74 -18.97
N ALA A 192 -13.89 -7.57 -20.01
CA ALA A 192 -13.59 -9.00 -19.89
C ALA A 192 -12.17 -9.24 -19.35
N GLU A 193 -11.18 -8.52 -19.86
CA GLU A 193 -9.78 -8.64 -19.41
C GLU A 193 -9.58 -8.14 -17.97
N GLN A 194 -10.37 -7.16 -17.52
CA GLN A 194 -10.38 -6.71 -16.11
C GLN A 194 -10.95 -7.79 -15.18
N ASP A 195 -12.07 -8.40 -15.59
CA ASP A 195 -12.72 -9.47 -14.83
C ASP A 195 -11.84 -10.73 -14.78
N GLU A 196 -11.13 -11.06 -15.85
CA GLU A 196 -10.17 -12.16 -15.88
C GLU A 196 -9.01 -11.94 -14.89
N LEU A 197 -8.40 -10.76 -14.88
CA LEU A 197 -7.33 -10.43 -13.94
C LEU A 197 -7.82 -10.52 -12.48
N ALA A 198 -9.04 -10.04 -12.21
CA ALA A 198 -9.64 -10.16 -10.88
C ALA A 198 -9.87 -11.61 -10.48
N LEU A 199 -10.38 -12.45 -11.39
CA LEU A 199 -10.55 -13.88 -11.14
C LEU A 199 -9.22 -14.57 -10.83
N LEU A 200 -8.18 -14.33 -11.64
CA LEU A 200 -6.84 -14.88 -11.43
C LEU A 200 -6.26 -14.49 -10.05
N SER A 201 -6.43 -13.24 -9.63
CA SER A 201 -5.99 -12.78 -8.30
C SER A 201 -6.67 -13.57 -7.18
N HIS A 202 -8.00 -13.79 -7.27
CA HIS A 202 -8.74 -14.58 -6.28
C HIS A 202 -8.34 -16.06 -6.27
N GLN A 203 -8.16 -16.67 -7.44
CA GLN A 203 -7.73 -18.07 -7.58
C GLN A 203 -6.32 -18.27 -7.00
N ALA A 204 -5.39 -17.38 -7.32
CA ALA A 204 -4.01 -17.44 -6.83
C ALA A 204 -3.93 -17.28 -5.31
N LEU A 205 -4.71 -16.36 -4.72
CA LEU A 205 -4.74 -16.20 -3.27
C LEU A 205 -5.43 -17.40 -2.58
N ALA A 206 -6.48 -17.96 -3.18
CA ALA A 206 -7.14 -19.16 -2.66
C ALA A 206 -6.19 -20.37 -2.63
N ALA A 207 -5.43 -20.57 -3.71
CA ALA A 207 -4.39 -21.59 -3.79
C ALA A 207 -3.29 -21.36 -2.75
N ALA A 208 -2.84 -20.11 -2.58
CA ALA A 208 -1.84 -19.74 -1.58
C ALA A 208 -2.30 -20.08 -0.14
N TYR A 209 -3.58 -19.84 0.18
CA TYR A 209 -4.14 -20.25 1.48
C TYR A 209 -4.22 -21.78 1.61
N ALA A 210 -4.60 -22.48 0.56
CA ALA A 210 -4.68 -23.96 0.58
C ALA A 210 -3.30 -24.62 0.75
N GLU A 211 -2.24 -24.00 0.25
CA GLU A 211 -0.84 -24.45 0.40
C GLU A 211 -0.21 -24.07 1.76
N GLY A 212 -0.92 -23.37 2.65
CA GLY A 212 -0.35 -22.82 3.88
C GLY A 212 0.67 -21.69 3.65
N TRP A 213 0.63 -21.07 2.48
CA TRP A 213 1.58 -20.00 2.12
C TRP A 213 1.54 -18.81 3.08
N GLN A 214 0.37 -18.51 3.63
CA GLN A 214 0.16 -17.36 4.50
C GLN A 214 0.48 -17.62 5.98
N ASP A 215 0.73 -18.87 6.41
CA ASP A 215 0.79 -19.26 7.82
C ASP A 215 1.91 -18.59 8.60
N ASP A 216 3.05 -18.32 7.96
CA ASP A 216 4.20 -17.62 8.54
C ASP A 216 4.22 -16.11 8.23
N LEU A 217 3.17 -15.57 7.59
CA LEU A 217 3.02 -14.15 7.28
C LEU A 217 1.87 -13.49 8.04
N LEU A 218 0.98 -14.30 8.66
CA LEU A 218 -0.23 -13.80 9.31
C LEU A 218 -0.19 -14.00 10.83
N THR A 219 -0.71 -13.00 11.53
CA THR A 219 -1.10 -13.08 12.94
C THR A 219 -2.62 -12.90 13.01
N PRO A 220 -3.37 -13.88 13.52
CA PRO A 220 -4.82 -13.73 13.71
C PRO A 220 -5.16 -12.49 14.54
N PHE A 221 -6.23 -11.80 14.18
CA PHE A 221 -6.71 -10.64 14.91
C PHE A 221 -8.22 -10.65 15.01
N LEU A 222 -8.73 -10.45 16.24
CA LEU A 222 -10.15 -10.58 16.56
C LEU A 222 -10.71 -11.92 16.03
N SER A 223 -11.76 -11.90 15.22
CA SER A 223 -12.40 -13.11 14.66
C SER A 223 -11.78 -13.61 13.35
N LEU A 224 -10.76 -12.94 12.81
CA LEU A 224 -10.20 -13.29 11.51
C LEU A 224 -8.87 -14.03 11.62
N THR A 225 -8.78 -15.13 10.86
CA THR A 225 -7.54 -15.90 10.62
C THR A 225 -7.07 -15.81 9.18
N ARG A 226 -7.87 -15.25 8.27
CA ARG A 226 -7.56 -15.05 6.85
C ARG A 226 -8.28 -13.83 6.29
N ASP A 227 -7.83 -13.34 5.14
CA ASP A 227 -8.44 -12.20 4.44
C ASP A 227 -9.90 -12.51 4.10
N ASN A 228 -10.83 -11.65 4.55
CA ASN A 228 -12.26 -11.92 4.37
C ASN A 228 -12.84 -11.35 3.07
N ASN A 229 -12.00 -10.72 2.24
CA ASN A 229 -12.39 -10.33 0.89
C ASN A 229 -12.24 -11.46 -0.13
N LEU A 230 -11.41 -12.46 0.16
CA LEU A 230 -11.19 -13.61 -0.70
C LEU A 230 -12.49 -14.34 -1.04
N ARG A 231 -12.69 -14.64 -2.33
CA ARG A 231 -13.81 -15.41 -2.87
C ARG A 231 -13.27 -16.61 -3.65
N PRO A 232 -13.08 -17.76 -3.01
CA PRO A 232 -12.50 -18.93 -3.67
C PRO A 232 -13.33 -19.46 -4.85
N ASP A 233 -14.65 -19.30 -4.77
CA ASP A 233 -15.60 -19.82 -5.77
C ASP A 233 -16.05 -18.76 -6.79
N LEU A 234 -15.24 -17.69 -6.97
CA LEU A 234 -15.54 -16.63 -7.94
C LEU A 234 -15.47 -17.18 -9.37
N THR A 235 -16.41 -16.76 -10.23
CA THR A 235 -16.43 -17.12 -11.66
C THR A 235 -16.56 -15.89 -12.56
N LEU A 236 -16.17 -16.01 -13.82
CA LEU A 236 -16.33 -14.94 -14.82
C LEU A 236 -17.81 -14.57 -15.03
N GLU A 237 -18.73 -15.55 -14.96
CA GLU A 237 -20.17 -15.31 -15.10
C GLU A 237 -20.72 -14.49 -13.94
N GLN A 238 -20.18 -14.66 -12.74
CA GLN A 238 -20.56 -13.83 -11.58
C GLN A 238 -20.03 -12.41 -11.75
N LEU A 239 -18.79 -12.23 -12.17
CA LEU A 239 -18.19 -10.94 -12.43
C LEU A 239 -18.93 -10.20 -13.55
N ALA A 240 -19.23 -10.85 -14.65
CA ALA A 240 -19.92 -10.27 -15.82
C ALA A 240 -21.31 -9.68 -15.47
N LYS A 241 -21.98 -10.21 -14.43
CA LYS A 241 -23.29 -9.71 -13.96
C LYS A 241 -23.21 -8.41 -13.16
N LEU A 242 -22.00 -8.01 -12.71
CA LEU A 242 -21.83 -6.81 -11.92
C LEU A 242 -21.99 -5.55 -12.78
N LYS A 243 -22.68 -4.56 -12.23
CA LYS A 243 -22.89 -3.27 -12.89
C LYS A 243 -21.67 -2.36 -12.74
N PRO A 244 -21.37 -1.51 -13.74
CA PRO A 244 -20.36 -0.48 -13.60
C PRO A 244 -20.59 0.39 -12.36
N ALA A 245 -19.53 0.69 -11.61
CA ALA A 245 -19.58 1.39 -10.35
C ALA A 245 -19.29 2.89 -10.49
N PHE A 246 -18.40 3.28 -11.40
CA PHE A 246 -17.85 4.64 -11.50
C PHE A 246 -18.33 5.42 -12.71
N ASP A 247 -18.73 4.75 -13.78
CA ASP A 247 -19.38 5.37 -14.93
C ASP A 247 -20.68 4.61 -15.26
N ARG A 248 -21.81 5.31 -15.17
CA ARG A 248 -23.15 4.77 -15.45
C ARG A 248 -23.72 5.23 -16.79
N SER A 249 -22.90 5.83 -17.65
CA SER A 249 -23.31 6.32 -18.98
C SER A 249 -23.58 5.17 -19.98
N GLY A 250 -23.22 3.94 -19.66
CA GLY A 250 -23.24 2.79 -20.55
C GLY A 250 -21.86 2.44 -21.11
N GLN A 251 -20.84 3.25 -20.87
CA GLN A 251 -19.46 3.00 -21.29
C GLN A 251 -18.55 2.51 -20.16
N GLY A 252 -19.05 2.50 -18.93
CA GLY A 252 -18.29 2.08 -17.76
C GLY A 252 -17.90 0.61 -17.79
N THR A 253 -16.68 0.31 -17.38
CA THR A 253 -16.09 -1.03 -17.36
C THR A 253 -15.68 -1.49 -15.96
N LEU A 254 -15.35 -0.56 -15.06
CA LEU A 254 -14.96 -0.88 -13.69
C LEU A 254 -16.17 -1.21 -12.82
N THR A 255 -16.07 -2.29 -12.08
CA THR A 255 -17.11 -2.78 -11.17
C THR A 255 -16.56 -3.03 -9.78
N ALA A 256 -17.42 -3.35 -8.82
CA ALA A 256 -17.00 -3.80 -7.50
C ALA A 256 -16.20 -5.12 -7.52
N GLY A 257 -16.25 -5.89 -8.61
CA GLY A 257 -15.55 -7.17 -8.74
C GLY A 257 -14.12 -7.03 -9.26
N ASN A 258 -13.85 -6.00 -10.08
CA ASN A 258 -12.53 -5.74 -10.65
C ASN A 258 -11.86 -4.49 -10.07
N SER A 259 -12.32 -4.06 -8.89
CA SER A 259 -11.81 -2.96 -8.07
C SER A 259 -11.59 -3.43 -6.65
N THR A 260 -10.56 -2.92 -5.96
CA THR A 260 -10.36 -3.27 -4.55
C THR A 260 -11.48 -2.67 -3.68
N PRO A 261 -12.00 -3.42 -2.70
CA PRO A 261 -12.90 -2.86 -1.71
C PRO A 261 -12.14 -2.00 -0.70
N LEU A 262 -12.85 -1.12 -0.02
CA LEU A 262 -12.36 -0.48 1.19
C LEU A 262 -12.13 -1.55 2.25
N THR A 263 -10.94 -1.51 2.87
CA THR A 263 -10.48 -2.53 3.82
C THR A 263 -9.70 -1.92 4.98
N ASP A 264 -9.60 -2.69 6.04
CA ASP A 264 -8.87 -2.40 7.26
C ASP A 264 -7.74 -3.43 7.42
N GLY A 265 -6.57 -3.01 7.88
CA GLY A 265 -5.46 -3.93 8.13
C GLY A 265 -4.12 -3.27 8.34
N ALA A 266 -3.15 -4.06 8.80
CA ALA A 266 -1.78 -3.62 9.06
C ALA A 266 -0.79 -4.66 8.57
N SER A 267 0.37 -4.21 8.10
CA SER A 267 1.49 -5.06 7.71
C SER A 267 2.83 -4.39 7.99
N LEU A 268 3.82 -5.21 8.32
CA LEU A 268 5.18 -4.78 8.64
C LEU A 268 6.20 -5.76 8.02
N VAL A 269 7.38 -5.25 7.70
CA VAL A 269 8.55 -6.03 7.25
C VAL A 269 9.75 -5.72 8.14
N LEU A 270 10.57 -6.74 8.38
CA LEU A 270 11.84 -6.65 9.11
C LEU A 270 12.97 -6.57 8.11
N LEU A 271 13.78 -5.52 8.22
CA LEU A 271 14.95 -5.25 7.39
C LEU A 271 16.20 -5.21 8.26
N GLY A 272 17.33 -5.64 7.73
CA GLY A 272 18.61 -5.58 8.44
C GLY A 272 19.81 -5.62 7.50
N SER A 273 21.00 -5.35 8.03
CA SER A 273 22.23 -5.70 7.35
C SER A 273 22.47 -7.21 7.42
N GLU A 274 23.31 -7.76 6.55
CA GLU A 274 23.68 -9.20 6.59
C GLU A 274 24.31 -9.55 7.94
N GLU A 275 25.20 -8.70 8.45
CA GLU A 275 25.91 -8.90 9.71
C GLU A 275 24.94 -8.93 10.90
N TRP A 276 23.94 -8.04 10.91
CA TRP A 276 22.92 -8.04 11.96
C TRP A 276 22.04 -9.29 11.88
N ALA A 277 21.65 -9.70 10.67
CA ALA A 277 20.87 -10.91 10.46
C ALA A 277 21.61 -12.16 10.98
N GLU A 278 22.91 -12.28 10.68
CA GLU A 278 23.77 -13.36 11.17
C GLU A 278 23.87 -13.36 12.70
N GLN A 279 24.12 -12.19 13.32
CA GLN A 279 24.17 -12.03 14.78
C GLN A 279 22.87 -12.43 15.48
N GLN A 280 21.72 -12.21 14.84
CA GLN A 280 20.42 -12.61 15.37
C GLN A 280 20.03 -14.05 15.00
N GLY A 281 20.83 -14.75 14.20
CA GLY A 281 20.52 -16.10 13.70
C GLY A 281 19.30 -16.11 12.76
N LEU A 282 19.03 -15.00 12.05
CA LEU A 282 17.91 -14.84 11.13
C LEU A 282 18.33 -15.16 9.69
N SER A 283 17.50 -15.93 9.00
CA SER A 283 17.72 -16.23 7.58
C SER A 283 17.34 -15.04 6.71
N VAL A 284 18.21 -14.68 5.76
CA VAL A 284 17.90 -13.69 4.73
C VAL A 284 16.93 -14.32 3.72
N LEU A 285 15.79 -13.71 3.47
CA LEU A 285 14.84 -14.15 2.45
C LEU A 285 15.21 -13.63 1.07
N ALA A 286 15.54 -12.36 0.97
CA ALA A 286 15.95 -11.67 -0.24
C ALA A 286 16.62 -10.33 0.13
N TYR A 287 17.10 -9.60 -0.86
CA TYR A 287 17.71 -8.29 -0.68
C TYR A 287 16.90 -7.22 -1.39
N LEU A 288 16.67 -6.08 -0.73
CA LEU A 288 16.17 -4.89 -1.37
C LEU A 288 17.35 -4.21 -2.08
N VAL A 289 17.27 -4.16 -3.42
CA VAL A 289 18.39 -3.70 -4.27
C VAL A 289 18.32 -2.21 -4.47
N ASP A 290 17.18 -1.71 -4.97
CA ASP A 290 17.00 -0.31 -5.32
C ASP A 290 15.50 0.01 -5.39
N GLY A 291 15.16 1.30 -5.34
CA GLY A 291 13.79 1.77 -5.46
C GLY A 291 13.71 3.11 -6.18
N GLU A 292 12.56 3.39 -6.76
CA GLU A 292 12.30 4.64 -7.49
C GLU A 292 10.89 5.11 -7.20
N THR A 293 10.73 6.42 -7.03
CA THR A 293 9.43 7.08 -6.93
C THR A 293 9.19 8.00 -8.12
N ALA A 294 7.93 8.14 -8.51
CA ALA A 294 7.54 9.07 -9.56
C ALA A 294 6.22 9.77 -9.20
N ALA A 295 5.99 10.88 -9.87
CA ALA A 295 4.72 11.58 -9.86
C ALA A 295 4.34 12.03 -11.28
N VAL A 296 3.04 12.17 -11.53
CA VAL A 296 2.49 12.59 -12.83
C VAL A 296 1.52 13.76 -12.69
N ASP A 297 1.43 14.57 -13.73
CA ASP A 297 0.45 15.65 -13.82
C ASP A 297 -0.90 15.11 -14.30
N PHE A 298 -1.68 14.61 -13.35
CA PHE A 298 -3.06 14.16 -13.59
C PHE A 298 -4.09 15.30 -13.51
N VAL A 299 -3.72 16.43 -12.92
CA VAL A 299 -4.63 17.57 -12.69
C VAL A 299 -4.99 18.26 -14.01
N THR A 300 -4.02 18.46 -14.87
CA THR A 300 -4.23 19.05 -16.21
C THR A 300 -4.75 18.05 -17.23
N GLY A 301 -4.86 16.77 -16.86
CA GLY A 301 -5.29 15.68 -17.76
C GLY A 301 -4.20 15.23 -18.73
N ARG A 302 -2.94 15.64 -18.52
CA ARG A 302 -1.81 15.17 -19.31
C ARG A 302 -1.54 13.70 -19.13
N GLU A 303 -1.79 13.19 -17.92
CA GLU A 303 -1.56 11.80 -17.59
C GLU A 303 -2.69 11.24 -16.72
N GLY A 304 -2.85 9.92 -16.73
CA GLY A 304 -3.75 9.21 -15.84
C GLY A 304 -3.24 9.22 -14.39
N LEU A 305 -4.15 9.38 -13.43
CA LEU A 305 -3.80 9.49 -12.00
C LEU A 305 -2.91 8.35 -11.51
N LEU A 306 -3.14 7.12 -11.97
CA LEU A 306 -2.47 5.92 -11.46
C LEU A 306 -1.30 5.46 -12.35
N MET A 307 -0.82 6.32 -13.26
CA MET A 307 0.24 5.99 -14.23
C MET A 307 1.67 6.28 -13.74
N ALA A 308 1.86 6.83 -12.56
CA ALA A 308 3.20 7.19 -12.07
C ALA A 308 4.22 6.02 -12.07
N PRO A 309 3.85 4.76 -11.72
CA PRO A 309 4.77 3.63 -11.81
C PRO A 309 5.31 3.38 -13.23
N VAL A 310 4.55 3.74 -14.26
CA VAL A 310 4.99 3.60 -15.66
C VAL A 310 6.24 4.41 -15.94
N TYR A 311 6.41 5.54 -15.23
CA TYR A 311 7.59 6.41 -15.30
C TYR A 311 8.70 5.99 -14.34
N ALA A 312 8.34 5.43 -13.18
CA ALA A 312 9.32 4.99 -12.19
C ALA A 312 10.11 3.76 -12.66
N VAL A 313 9.43 2.76 -13.21
CA VAL A 313 10.05 1.50 -13.62
C VAL A 313 11.19 1.69 -14.64
N PRO A 314 11.03 2.39 -15.78
CA PRO A 314 12.14 2.54 -16.72
C PRO A 314 13.35 3.27 -16.13
N ARG A 315 13.16 4.25 -15.23
CA ARG A 315 14.27 4.92 -14.53
C ARG A 315 15.00 3.96 -13.61
N LEU A 316 14.25 3.14 -12.87
CA LEU A 316 14.79 2.12 -11.97
C LEU A 316 15.58 1.07 -12.76
N LEU A 317 15.05 0.59 -13.88
CA LEU A 317 15.71 -0.38 -14.76
C LEU A 317 17.00 0.19 -15.36
N ALA A 318 16.95 1.39 -15.92
CA ALA A 318 18.11 2.04 -16.53
C ALA A 318 19.25 2.23 -15.52
N ARG A 319 18.95 2.67 -14.28
CA ARG A 319 19.94 2.83 -13.21
C ARG A 319 20.62 1.54 -12.81
N ASN A 320 19.92 0.40 -12.94
CA ASN A 320 20.43 -0.91 -12.59
C ASN A 320 20.93 -1.74 -13.80
N GLY A 321 20.89 -1.19 -15.02
CA GLY A 321 21.31 -1.90 -16.23
C GLY A 321 20.44 -3.12 -16.55
N LEU A 322 19.15 -3.05 -16.23
CA LEU A 322 18.18 -4.14 -16.39
C LEU A 322 17.16 -3.82 -17.47
N THR A 323 16.55 -4.87 -18.01
CA THR A 323 15.36 -4.83 -18.85
C THR A 323 14.13 -5.29 -18.07
N LEU A 324 12.95 -5.00 -18.59
CA LEU A 324 11.69 -5.44 -17.96
C LEU A 324 11.58 -6.98 -17.93
N GLN A 325 12.28 -7.69 -18.82
CA GLN A 325 12.23 -9.15 -18.95
C GLN A 325 13.20 -9.90 -18.01
N ASP A 326 14.06 -9.17 -17.27
CA ASP A 326 15.07 -9.76 -16.36
C ASP A 326 14.49 -10.20 -15.01
N PHE A 327 13.17 -10.26 -14.89
CA PHE A 327 12.49 -10.59 -13.63
C PHE A 327 11.82 -11.96 -13.68
N ASP A 328 11.91 -12.66 -12.55
CA ASP A 328 11.23 -13.95 -12.33
C ASP A 328 9.83 -13.75 -11.76
N TYR A 329 9.58 -12.63 -11.06
CA TYR A 329 8.27 -12.28 -10.48
C TYR A 329 7.99 -10.79 -10.61
N TYR A 330 6.71 -10.47 -10.85
CA TYR A 330 6.18 -9.11 -10.84
C TYR A 330 5.06 -9.02 -9.80
N GLU A 331 5.22 -8.12 -8.85
CA GLU A 331 4.18 -7.75 -7.89
C GLU A 331 3.68 -6.36 -8.22
N ILE A 332 2.64 -6.27 -9.03
CA ILE A 332 1.98 -5.02 -9.38
C ILE A 332 0.74 -4.88 -8.49
N HIS A 333 0.71 -3.82 -7.69
CA HIS A 333 -0.45 -3.53 -6.87
C HIS A 333 -1.71 -3.37 -7.71
N GLU A 334 -2.76 -4.09 -7.36
CA GLU A 334 -4.04 -4.11 -8.07
C GLU A 334 -5.05 -3.20 -7.37
N ALA A 335 -4.87 -1.87 -7.42
CA ALA A 335 -5.92 -0.96 -6.94
C ALA A 335 -7.21 -1.16 -7.73
N PHE A 336 -7.04 -1.35 -9.03
CA PHE A 336 -8.06 -1.72 -10.01
C PHE A 336 -7.42 -2.63 -11.06
N ALA A 337 -8.16 -3.60 -11.57
CA ALA A 337 -7.66 -4.44 -12.67
C ALA A 337 -7.28 -3.58 -13.89
N ALA A 338 -8.09 -2.58 -14.22
CA ALA A 338 -7.82 -1.65 -15.32
C ALA A 338 -6.50 -0.90 -15.16
N GLN A 339 -6.15 -0.47 -13.95
CA GLN A 339 -4.89 0.23 -13.69
C GLN A 339 -3.67 -0.66 -14.00
N VAL A 340 -3.70 -1.93 -13.61
CA VAL A 340 -2.63 -2.89 -13.95
C VAL A 340 -2.51 -3.04 -15.47
N LEU A 341 -3.64 -3.23 -16.15
CA LEU A 341 -3.68 -3.41 -17.60
C LEU A 341 -3.22 -2.15 -18.36
N CYS A 342 -3.59 -0.94 -17.89
CA CYS A 342 -3.07 0.31 -18.43
C CYS A 342 -1.54 0.40 -18.30
N THR A 343 -1.00 0.02 -17.14
CA THR A 343 0.45 0.01 -16.89
C THR A 343 1.16 -0.91 -17.87
N LEU A 344 0.68 -2.16 -18.02
CA LEU A 344 1.28 -3.13 -18.96
C LEU A 344 1.21 -2.64 -20.40
N LYS A 345 0.04 -2.13 -20.82
CA LYS A 345 -0.15 -1.63 -22.18
C LYS A 345 0.72 -0.41 -22.50
N ALA A 346 0.95 0.47 -21.51
CA ALA A 346 1.83 1.63 -21.67
C ALA A 346 3.30 1.23 -21.89
N TRP A 347 3.77 0.17 -21.24
CA TRP A 347 5.13 -0.35 -21.47
C TRP A 347 5.30 -1.03 -22.83
N GLU A 348 4.22 -1.52 -23.42
CA GLU A 348 4.19 -2.16 -24.74
C GLU A 348 4.03 -1.15 -25.90
N ASP A 349 3.50 0.05 -25.60
CA ASP A 349 3.19 1.06 -26.63
C ASP A 349 4.44 1.86 -27.03
N ALA A 350 4.86 1.70 -28.30
CA ALA A 350 6.08 2.32 -28.84
C ALA A 350 6.00 3.85 -28.86
N ASP A 351 4.84 4.41 -29.21
CA ASP A 351 4.65 5.86 -29.29
C ASP A 351 4.64 6.47 -27.89
N TYR A 352 3.93 5.85 -26.95
CA TYR A 352 3.93 6.29 -25.58
C TYR A 352 5.33 6.21 -24.94
N CYS A 353 6.06 5.11 -25.14
CA CYS A 353 7.43 4.95 -24.64
C CYS A 353 8.36 6.03 -25.19
N ARG A 354 8.26 6.33 -26.47
CA ARG A 354 9.06 7.40 -27.11
C ARG A 354 8.66 8.79 -26.61
N GLU A 355 7.38 9.13 -26.69
CA GLU A 355 6.90 10.50 -26.49
C GLU A 355 6.77 10.89 -25.03
N ARG A 356 6.42 9.93 -24.17
CA ARG A 356 6.13 10.18 -22.74
C ARG A 356 7.25 9.73 -21.82
N LEU A 357 7.90 8.61 -22.13
CA LEU A 357 8.96 8.05 -21.31
C LEU A 357 10.37 8.41 -21.81
N GLY A 358 10.49 8.92 -23.05
CA GLY A 358 11.78 9.27 -23.65
C GLY A 358 12.65 8.06 -23.99
N LEU A 359 12.03 6.92 -24.28
CA LEU A 359 12.70 5.68 -24.62
C LEU A 359 12.78 5.51 -26.14
N ASP A 360 13.87 4.93 -26.64
CA ASP A 360 14.05 4.66 -28.07
C ASP A 360 13.21 3.49 -28.58
N ALA A 361 12.75 2.61 -27.67
CA ALA A 361 11.94 1.43 -27.95
C ALA A 361 10.94 1.17 -26.81
N PRO A 362 9.89 0.36 -27.06
CA PRO A 362 9.01 -0.11 -25.99
C PRO A 362 9.80 -0.82 -24.88
N LEU A 363 9.34 -0.67 -23.64
CA LEU A 363 9.86 -1.46 -22.52
C LEU A 363 9.59 -2.97 -22.74
N GLY A 364 8.51 -3.27 -23.43
CA GLY A 364 8.09 -4.60 -23.85
C GLY A 364 7.04 -5.23 -22.91
N THR A 365 6.76 -6.49 -23.18
CA THR A 365 5.78 -7.30 -22.44
C THR A 365 6.41 -8.00 -21.25
N ILE A 366 5.60 -8.28 -20.24
CA ILE A 366 5.95 -9.22 -19.16
C ILE A 366 5.28 -10.59 -19.44
N ASP A 367 5.89 -11.65 -18.92
CA ASP A 367 5.22 -12.94 -18.82
C ASP A 367 4.16 -12.85 -17.69
N ARG A 368 2.88 -12.83 -18.06
CA ARG A 368 1.77 -12.70 -17.12
C ARG A 368 1.65 -13.88 -16.17
N SER A 369 2.23 -15.03 -16.47
CA SER A 369 2.28 -16.17 -15.53
C SER A 369 3.18 -15.91 -14.30
N LYS A 370 4.03 -14.88 -14.38
CA LYS A 370 4.90 -14.39 -13.30
C LYS A 370 4.30 -13.23 -12.50
N LEU A 371 3.10 -12.75 -12.89
CA LEU A 371 2.44 -11.60 -12.28
C LEU A 371 1.57 -12.04 -11.10
N ASN A 372 1.82 -11.46 -9.91
CA ASN A 372 1.00 -11.63 -8.71
C ASN A 372 0.66 -13.11 -8.39
N VAL A 373 1.65 -13.99 -8.51
CA VAL A 373 1.50 -15.46 -8.51
C VAL A 373 0.88 -16.06 -7.23
N LYS A 374 0.80 -15.30 -6.16
CA LYS A 374 0.12 -15.68 -4.89
C LYS A 374 -1.13 -14.84 -4.62
N GLY A 375 -1.65 -14.17 -5.65
CA GLY A 375 -2.76 -13.23 -5.58
C GLY A 375 -2.35 -11.88 -4.96
N SER A 376 -3.09 -10.84 -5.28
CA SER A 376 -2.78 -9.49 -4.81
C SER A 376 -4.03 -8.76 -4.29
N SER A 377 -4.08 -7.46 -4.45
CA SER A 377 -5.01 -6.59 -3.72
C SER A 377 -6.48 -6.77 -4.09
N LEU A 378 -6.82 -7.16 -5.31
CA LEU A 378 -8.21 -7.47 -5.69
C LEU A 378 -8.79 -8.59 -4.84
N ALA A 379 -7.98 -9.59 -4.50
CA ALA A 379 -8.39 -10.73 -3.68
C ALA A 379 -8.20 -10.47 -2.18
N ALA A 380 -7.02 -9.98 -1.76
CA ALA A 380 -6.69 -9.79 -0.35
C ALA A 380 -7.38 -8.56 0.26
N GLY A 381 -7.62 -7.53 -0.54
CA GLY A 381 -7.97 -6.19 -0.07
C GLY A 381 -6.80 -5.22 -0.08
N HIS A 382 -7.11 -3.95 0.18
CA HIS A 382 -6.17 -2.84 0.08
C HIS A 382 -6.34 -1.84 1.23
N PRO A 383 -5.85 -2.12 2.44
CA PRO A 383 -5.76 -1.11 3.50
C PRO A 383 -4.58 -0.19 3.22
N PHE A 384 -4.74 0.71 2.30
CA PHE A 384 -3.81 1.71 1.76
C PHE A 384 -2.34 1.52 2.18
N ALA A 385 -1.93 2.12 3.31
CA ALA A 385 -0.54 2.09 3.80
C ALA A 385 -0.02 0.68 4.13
N ALA A 386 -0.89 -0.28 4.43
CA ALA A 386 -0.49 -1.65 4.74
C ALA A 386 -0.09 -2.47 3.50
N THR A 387 -0.43 -2.03 2.30
CA THR A 387 -0.27 -2.83 1.08
C THR A 387 1.19 -3.09 0.73
N GLY A 388 2.06 -2.07 0.86
CA GLY A 388 3.49 -2.20 0.51
C GLY A 388 4.22 -3.25 1.33
N GLY A 389 3.99 -3.31 2.65
CA GLY A 389 4.60 -4.31 3.52
C GLY A 389 4.14 -5.73 3.18
N ARG A 390 2.83 -5.93 2.87
CA ARG A 390 2.31 -7.22 2.41
C ARG A 390 3.00 -7.69 1.13
N ILE A 391 3.08 -6.82 0.13
CA ILE A 391 3.67 -7.15 -1.18
C ILE A 391 5.15 -7.48 -1.03
N LEU A 392 5.90 -6.66 -0.30
CA LEU A 392 7.35 -6.86 -0.09
C LEU A 392 7.65 -8.17 0.64
N ALA A 393 6.92 -8.48 1.72
CA ALA A 393 7.09 -9.73 2.46
C ALA A 393 6.75 -10.96 1.61
N ASN A 394 5.68 -10.87 0.79
CA ASN A 394 5.27 -11.95 -0.11
C ASN A 394 6.34 -12.21 -1.18
N LEU A 395 6.84 -11.18 -1.84
CA LEU A 395 7.86 -11.30 -2.88
C LEU A 395 9.19 -11.85 -2.31
N ALA A 396 9.62 -11.36 -1.14
CA ALA A 396 10.83 -11.85 -0.50
C ALA A 396 10.71 -13.36 -0.18
N LYS A 397 9.54 -13.81 0.28
CA LYS A 397 9.27 -15.23 0.51
C LYS A 397 9.25 -16.04 -0.79
N LEU A 398 8.69 -15.49 -1.89
CA LEU A 398 8.72 -16.14 -3.21
C LEU A 398 10.17 -16.39 -3.66
N LEU A 399 11.00 -15.37 -3.61
CA LEU A 399 12.42 -15.46 -3.97
C LEU A 399 13.17 -16.44 -3.08
N ALA A 400 12.89 -16.42 -1.77
CA ALA A 400 13.47 -17.38 -0.81
C ALA A 400 13.11 -18.83 -1.16
N ARG A 401 11.86 -19.10 -1.53
CA ARG A 401 11.40 -20.44 -1.92
C ARG A 401 11.95 -20.89 -3.25
N SER A 402 12.15 -19.97 -4.19
CA SER A 402 12.81 -20.25 -5.48
C SER A 402 14.33 -20.46 -5.34
N GLY A 403 14.93 -20.01 -4.23
CA GLY A 403 16.36 -20.10 -3.96
C GLY A 403 17.23 -19.08 -4.71
N LYS A 404 16.71 -18.45 -5.75
CA LYS A 404 17.34 -17.41 -6.57
C LYS A 404 16.29 -16.60 -7.32
N GLY A 405 16.69 -15.49 -7.91
CA GLY A 405 15.88 -14.73 -8.86
C GLY A 405 15.70 -13.28 -8.46
N ARG A 406 14.92 -12.57 -9.28
CA ARG A 406 14.66 -11.14 -9.16
C ARG A 406 13.16 -10.86 -9.24
N GLY A 407 12.69 -9.93 -8.43
CA GLY A 407 11.31 -9.48 -8.43
C GLY A 407 11.20 -7.97 -8.56
N LEU A 408 10.17 -7.52 -9.29
CA LEU A 408 9.82 -6.11 -9.44
C LEU A 408 8.53 -5.83 -8.69
N ILE A 409 8.55 -4.83 -7.80
CA ILE A 409 7.34 -4.30 -7.16
C ILE A 409 6.96 -2.98 -7.82
N SER A 410 5.66 -2.78 -8.07
CA SER A 410 5.10 -1.55 -8.64
C SER A 410 3.80 -1.20 -7.92
N ILE A 411 3.76 -0.06 -7.24
CA ILE A 411 2.59 0.43 -6.49
C ILE A 411 2.22 1.82 -6.97
N CYS A 412 1.01 2.00 -7.51
CA CYS A 412 0.42 3.30 -7.75
C CYS A 412 -0.15 3.89 -6.45
N ALA A 413 -0.18 5.20 -6.36
CA ALA A 413 -0.66 5.91 -5.18
C ALA A 413 -1.48 7.15 -5.54
N ALA A 414 -2.43 7.50 -4.70
CA ALA A 414 -3.19 8.73 -4.78
C ALA A 414 -2.25 9.96 -4.85
N GLY A 415 -2.74 11.06 -5.44
CA GLY A 415 -1.93 12.24 -5.71
C GLY A 415 -1.07 12.11 -6.97
N GLY A 416 -1.34 11.13 -7.83
CA GLY A 416 -0.58 10.90 -9.07
C GLY A 416 0.83 10.39 -8.80
N GLN A 417 1.02 9.60 -7.75
CA GLN A 417 2.33 9.09 -7.33
C GLN A 417 2.47 7.58 -7.54
N GLY A 418 3.69 7.09 -7.45
CA GLY A 418 4.00 5.68 -7.50
C GLY A 418 5.37 5.38 -6.91
N VAL A 419 5.52 4.18 -6.37
CA VAL A 419 6.77 3.67 -5.80
C VAL A 419 7.04 2.27 -6.35
N THR A 420 8.29 2.03 -6.70
CA THR A 420 8.75 0.77 -7.30
C THR A 420 10.04 0.30 -6.65
N VAL A 421 10.23 -1.01 -6.58
CA VAL A 421 11.38 -1.62 -5.89
C VAL A 421 11.84 -2.85 -6.65
N ILE A 422 13.17 -3.05 -6.72
CA ILE A 422 13.81 -4.29 -7.14
C ILE A 422 14.21 -5.09 -5.91
N VAL A 423 13.82 -6.35 -5.88
CA VAL A 423 14.20 -7.33 -4.85
C VAL A 423 14.92 -8.50 -5.53
N GLU A 424 16.01 -8.99 -4.93
CA GLU A 424 16.83 -10.05 -5.51
C GLU A 424 17.28 -11.08 -4.46
N ARG A 425 17.45 -12.33 -4.90
CA ARG A 425 18.05 -13.40 -4.10
C ARG A 425 19.14 -14.14 -4.86
#